data_cfc73c3164a29178bf2b9d418c8dd87e
#
_entry.id   cfc73c3164a29178bf2b9d418c8dd87e
#
_cell.length_a   1.000
_cell.length_b   1.000
_cell.length_c   1.000
_cell.angle_alpha   90.00
_cell.angle_beta   90.00
_cell.angle_gamma   90.00
#
_symmetry.space_group_name_H-M   'P 1'
#
loop_
_entity.id
_entity.type
_entity.pdbx_description
1 polymer ?
#
loop_
_entity_poly.entity_id
_entity_poly.type
_entity_poly.pdbx_seq_one_letter_code
_entity_poly.pdbx_strand_id
1 'polypeptide(L)'
;MTKSKITVINTGGTFNKRYNPLSGELDVPKDSLALDEIISYCYNIDFDVLNVISKDSLDMSDADREFIVKTIKNCKNENIIIVHGTDTIDLTASFIDENIKDKTIVLTGAMLPISINKIEATLNFASAIGFLNAN
;
A
#
# COMPACT_ATOMS: atom_id res chain seq x y z
N MET A 1 8.26 -20.44 16.41
CA MET A 1 7.22 -19.40 16.43
C MET A 1 6.80 -19.07 15.00
N THR A 2 5.52 -19.04 14.73
CA THR A 2 4.99 -18.72 13.40
C THR A 2 5.08 -17.20 13.16
N LYS A 3 5.62 -16.80 12.03
CA LYS A 3 5.64 -15.38 11.65
C LYS A 3 4.23 -14.89 11.33
N SER A 4 3.93 -13.65 11.66
CA SER A 4 2.73 -12.97 11.16
C SER A 4 2.81 -12.89 9.64
N LYS A 5 1.66 -13.06 8.97
CA LYS A 5 1.58 -12.98 7.52
C LYS A 5 0.71 -11.80 7.12
N ILE A 6 1.27 -10.93 6.30
CA ILE A 6 0.60 -9.72 5.82
C ILE A 6 0.77 -9.65 4.31
N THR A 7 -0.33 -9.42 3.62
CA THR A 7 -0.28 -9.07 2.20
C THR A 7 -0.26 -7.56 2.07
N VAL A 8 0.68 -7.04 1.30
CA VAL A 8 0.75 -5.61 0.97
C VAL A 8 0.33 -5.43 -0.48
N ILE A 9 -0.74 -4.69 -0.70
CA ILE A 9 -1.20 -4.33 -2.03
C ILE A 9 -0.72 -2.91 -2.31
N ASN A 10 0.21 -2.78 -3.24
CA ASN A 10 0.75 -1.50 -3.64
C ASN A 10 -0.05 -0.95 -4.82
N THR A 11 -0.66 0.22 -4.63
CA THR A 11 -1.44 0.87 -5.68
C THR A 11 -0.78 2.14 -6.20
N GLY A 12 0.41 2.48 -5.73
CA GLY A 12 1.15 3.66 -6.15
C GLY A 12 1.07 4.81 -5.16
N GLY A 13 0.70 5.98 -5.64
CA GLY A 13 0.63 7.18 -4.82
C GLY A 13 2.00 7.79 -4.52
N THR A 14 1.97 8.92 -3.82
CA THR A 14 3.17 9.69 -3.47
C THR A 14 4.19 8.91 -2.67
N PHE A 15 3.75 7.98 -1.84
CA PHE A 15 4.61 7.06 -1.08
C PHE A 15 5.73 6.46 -1.95
N ASN A 16 5.40 6.09 -3.18
CA ASN A 16 6.29 5.37 -4.10
C ASN A 16 7.07 6.28 -5.04
N LYS A 17 6.75 7.55 -5.14
CA LYS A 17 7.30 8.42 -6.20
C LYS A 17 8.81 8.51 -6.16
N ARG A 18 9.40 8.54 -7.35
CA ARG A 18 10.84 8.76 -7.55
C ARG A 18 11.06 9.76 -8.67
N TYR A 19 12.15 10.51 -8.55
CA TYR A 19 12.58 11.43 -9.62
C TYR A 19 12.98 10.65 -10.87
N ASN A 20 12.39 11.04 -11.99
CA ASN A 20 12.75 10.50 -13.29
C ASN A 20 13.65 11.51 -14.03
N PRO A 21 14.93 11.23 -14.20
CA PRO A 21 15.84 12.18 -14.84
C PRO A 21 15.55 12.40 -16.33
N LEU A 22 14.81 11.49 -16.98
CA LEU A 22 14.45 11.64 -18.38
C LEU A 22 13.30 12.62 -18.57
N SER A 23 12.29 12.58 -17.68
CA SER A 23 11.14 13.48 -17.74
C SER A 23 11.32 14.75 -16.91
N GLY A 24 12.21 14.73 -15.92
CA GLY A 24 12.36 15.81 -14.96
C GLY A 24 11.27 15.86 -13.90
N GLU A 25 10.45 14.82 -13.79
CA GLU A 25 9.29 14.77 -12.91
C GLU A 25 9.42 13.67 -11.86
N LEU A 26 8.56 13.75 -10.82
CA LEU A 26 8.37 12.66 -9.87
C LEU A 26 7.31 11.73 -10.43
N ASP A 27 7.72 10.50 -10.73
CA ASP A 27 6.83 9.48 -11.29
C ASP A 27 6.49 8.40 -10.28
N VAL A 28 5.32 7.78 -10.43
CA VAL A 28 4.95 6.58 -9.69
C VAL A 28 5.54 5.37 -10.43
N PRO A 29 6.54 4.70 -9.86
CA PRO A 29 7.15 3.55 -10.52
C PRO A 29 6.25 2.31 -10.42
N LYS A 30 6.49 1.35 -11.30
CA LYS A 30 5.74 0.07 -11.32
C LYS A 30 6.35 -0.99 -10.40
N ASP A 31 7.48 -0.70 -9.78
CA ASP A 31 8.13 -1.61 -8.84
C ASP A 31 7.73 -1.32 -7.39
N SER A 32 8.25 -2.11 -6.46
CA SER A 32 8.00 -1.99 -5.03
C SER A 32 9.24 -1.59 -4.24
N LEU A 33 10.22 -0.91 -4.84
CA LEU A 33 11.49 -0.62 -4.18
C LEU A 33 11.31 0.17 -2.88
N ALA A 34 10.38 1.12 -2.85
CA ALA A 34 10.09 1.88 -1.63
C ALA A 34 9.64 0.98 -0.49
N LEU A 35 8.73 0.06 -0.78
CA LEU A 35 8.24 -0.91 0.20
C LEU A 35 9.32 -1.92 0.60
N ASP A 36 10.08 -2.40 -0.36
CA ASP A 36 11.14 -3.39 -0.11
C ASP A 36 12.15 -2.86 0.89
N GLU A 37 12.48 -1.57 0.82
CA GLU A 37 13.37 -0.94 1.78
C GLU A 37 12.83 -0.98 3.20
N ILE A 38 11.56 -0.61 3.39
CA ILE A 38 10.91 -0.65 4.71
C ILE A 38 10.81 -2.09 5.22
N ILE A 39 10.34 -2.99 4.38
CA ILE A 39 10.12 -4.39 4.72
C ILE A 39 11.41 -5.07 5.17
N SER A 40 12.55 -4.69 4.60
CA SER A 40 13.85 -5.25 4.97
C SER A 40 14.20 -5.04 6.45
N TYR A 41 13.57 -4.08 7.11
CA TYR A 41 13.77 -3.81 8.54
C TYR A 41 12.66 -4.42 9.42
N CYS A 42 11.70 -5.12 8.83
CA CYS A 42 10.60 -5.73 9.57
C CYS A 42 10.92 -7.20 9.86
N TYR A 43 11.35 -7.49 11.08
CA TYR A 43 11.67 -8.84 11.50
C TYR A 43 10.40 -9.56 11.99
N ASN A 44 10.34 -10.86 11.86
CA ASN A 44 9.24 -11.71 12.33
C ASN A 44 7.89 -11.49 11.62
N ILE A 45 7.92 -10.87 10.45
CA ILE A 45 6.73 -10.72 9.61
C ILE A 45 7.07 -11.28 8.23
N ASP A 46 6.14 -12.04 7.68
CA ASP A 46 6.24 -12.60 6.34
C ASP A 46 5.31 -11.79 5.43
N PHE A 47 5.89 -11.06 4.50
CA PHE A 47 5.14 -10.17 3.59
C PHE A 47 5.02 -10.78 2.21
N ASP A 48 3.80 -10.73 1.67
CA ASP A 48 3.55 -10.90 0.24
C ASP A 48 3.25 -9.52 -0.35
N VAL A 49 4.08 -9.05 -1.27
CA VAL A 49 3.90 -7.73 -1.90
C VAL A 49 3.35 -7.89 -3.31
N LEU A 50 2.20 -7.28 -3.57
CA LEU A 50 1.53 -7.30 -4.87
C LEU A 50 1.49 -5.87 -5.43
N ASN A 51 2.17 -5.65 -6.56
CA ASN A 51 2.09 -4.39 -7.29
C ASN A 51 0.91 -4.46 -8.25
N VAL A 52 -0.19 -3.81 -7.88
CA VAL A 52 -1.48 -3.97 -8.56
C VAL A 52 -1.77 -2.78 -9.47
N ILE A 53 -1.52 -1.58 -8.97
CA ILE A 53 -1.76 -0.33 -9.68
C ILE A 53 -0.58 0.60 -9.40
N SER A 54 -0.23 1.45 -10.37
CA SER A 54 0.88 2.40 -10.25
C SER A 54 0.41 3.78 -10.69
N LYS A 55 -0.51 4.36 -9.90
CA LYS A 55 -1.15 5.64 -10.22
C LYS A 55 -1.16 6.57 -9.02
N ASP A 56 -1.25 7.87 -9.29
CA ASP A 56 -1.76 8.82 -8.31
C ASP A 56 -3.24 8.52 -8.05
N SER A 57 -3.69 8.74 -6.82
CA SER A 57 -5.07 8.42 -6.47
C SER A 57 -6.09 9.30 -7.21
N LEU A 58 -5.69 10.49 -7.66
CA LEU A 58 -6.55 11.32 -8.51
C LEU A 58 -6.86 10.67 -9.85
N ASP A 59 -5.97 9.80 -10.33
CA ASP A 59 -6.14 9.08 -11.61
C ASP A 59 -6.81 7.72 -11.43
N MET A 60 -7.16 7.35 -10.20
CA MET A 60 -7.77 6.06 -9.92
C MET A 60 -9.23 6.04 -10.32
N SER A 61 -9.60 5.03 -11.12
CA SER A 61 -10.96 4.84 -11.63
C SER A 61 -11.74 3.84 -10.78
N ASP A 62 -13.04 3.74 -11.04
CA ASP A 62 -13.89 2.71 -10.44
C ASP A 62 -13.42 1.30 -10.82
N ALA A 63 -12.97 1.13 -12.06
CA ALA A 63 -12.43 -0.15 -12.52
C ALA A 63 -11.15 -0.53 -11.74
N ASP A 64 -10.31 0.45 -11.41
CA ASP A 64 -9.13 0.22 -10.56
C ASP A 64 -9.55 -0.27 -9.17
N ARG A 65 -10.57 0.34 -8.57
CA ARG A 65 -11.07 -0.05 -7.25
C ARG A 65 -11.70 -1.43 -7.27
N GLU A 66 -12.42 -1.77 -8.33
CA GLU A 66 -12.95 -3.11 -8.53
C GLU A 66 -11.82 -4.15 -8.62
N PHE A 67 -10.73 -3.79 -9.30
CA PHE A 67 -9.56 -4.66 -9.40
C PHE A 67 -8.87 -4.86 -8.04
N ILE A 68 -8.80 -3.82 -7.23
CA ILE A 68 -8.29 -3.93 -5.86
C ILE A 68 -9.14 -4.91 -5.04
N VAL A 69 -10.46 -4.77 -5.09
CA VAL A 69 -11.38 -5.67 -4.37
C VAL A 69 -11.22 -7.11 -4.85
N LYS A 70 -11.12 -7.31 -6.16
CA LYS A 70 -10.91 -8.65 -6.71
C LYS A 70 -9.59 -9.25 -6.22
N THR A 71 -8.54 -8.45 -6.16
CA THR A 71 -7.24 -8.87 -5.64
C THR A 71 -7.35 -9.28 -4.18
N ILE A 72 -8.03 -8.49 -3.36
CA ILE A 72 -8.27 -8.80 -1.95
C ILE A 72 -9.00 -10.13 -1.79
N LYS A 73 -10.04 -10.36 -2.56
CA LYS A 73 -10.83 -11.59 -2.50
C LYS A 73 -9.99 -12.83 -2.83
N ASN A 74 -8.97 -12.68 -3.66
CA ASN A 74 -8.07 -13.76 -4.03
C ASN A 74 -6.91 -13.95 -3.05
N CYS A 75 -6.73 -13.06 -2.08
CA CYS A 75 -5.68 -13.17 -1.07
C CYS A 75 -6.05 -14.21 -0.03
N LYS A 76 -5.07 -15.05 0.33
CA LYS A 76 -5.23 -16.05 1.39
C LYS A 76 -5.08 -15.44 2.78
N ASN A 77 -4.22 -14.43 2.93
CA ASN A 77 -3.99 -13.78 4.21
C ASN A 77 -5.19 -12.93 4.59
N GLU A 78 -5.54 -12.94 5.87
CA GLU A 78 -6.62 -12.11 6.40
C GLU A 78 -6.18 -10.67 6.66
N ASN A 79 -4.90 -10.46 6.91
CA ASN A 79 -4.31 -9.17 7.22
C ASN A 79 -3.71 -8.54 5.96
N ILE A 80 -4.19 -7.36 5.61
CA ILE A 80 -3.82 -6.68 4.38
C ILE A 80 -3.50 -5.22 4.66
N ILE A 81 -2.38 -4.74 4.11
CA ILE A 81 -2.05 -3.32 4.06
C ILE A 81 -2.16 -2.89 2.59
N ILE A 82 -2.85 -1.79 2.35
CA ILE A 82 -2.94 -1.19 1.02
C ILE A 82 -2.20 0.14 1.05
N VAL A 83 -1.18 0.27 0.20
CA VAL A 83 -0.47 1.53 0.00
C VAL A 83 -1.15 2.27 -1.14
N HIS A 84 -1.59 3.49 -0.87
CA HIS A 84 -2.51 4.24 -1.74
C HIS A 84 -2.17 5.74 -1.69
N GLY A 85 -2.46 6.44 -2.76
CA GLY A 85 -2.36 7.90 -2.75
C GLY A 85 -3.38 8.52 -1.79
N THR A 86 -3.02 9.65 -1.19
CA THR A 86 -3.81 10.24 -0.10
C THR A 86 -5.06 11.00 -0.56
N ASP A 87 -5.11 11.45 -1.81
CA ASP A 87 -6.21 12.32 -2.29
C ASP A 87 -7.57 11.63 -2.30
N THR A 88 -7.63 10.34 -2.67
CA THR A 88 -8.87 9.58 -2.75
C THR A 88 -8.84 8.28 -1.95
N ILE A 89 -7.98 8.19 -0.96
CA ILE A 89 -7.84 7.00 -0.11
C ILE A 89 -9.15 6.66 0.61
N ASP A 90 -9.91 7.67 0.99
CA ASP A 90 -11.21 7.53 1.64
C ASP A 90 -12.25 6.89 0.71
N LEU A 91 -12.24 7.24 -0.56
CA LEU A 91 -13.17 6.64 -1.54
C LEU A 91 -12.87 5.16 -1.73
N THR A 92 -11.59 4.80 -1.82
CA THR A 92 -11.18 3.41 -1.94
C THR A 92 -11.50 2.63 -0.67
N ALA A 93 -11.26 3.21 0.50
CA ALA A 93 -11.59 2.58 1.78
C ALA A 93 -13.08 2.28 1.89
N SER A 94 -13.94 3.24 1.52
CA SER A 94 -15.40 3.05 1.53
C SER A 94 -15.83 1.94 0.57
N PHE A 95 -15.26 1.92 -0.62
CA PHE A 95 -15.57 0.89 -1.62
C PHE A 95 -15.18 -0.51 -1.14
N ILE A 96 -14.01 -0.63 -0.50
CA ILE A 96 -13.56 -1.90 0.07
C ILE A 96 -14.48 -2.33 1.22
N ASP A 97 -14.84 -1.40 2.09
CA ASP A 97 -15.72 -1.69 3.24
C ASP A 97 -17.08 -2.26 2.80
N GLU A 98 -17.61 -1.75 1.71
CA GLU A 98 -18.88 -2.25 1.14
C GLU A 98 -18.76 -3.66 0.58
N ASN A 99 -17.59 -4.07 0.11
CA ASN A 99 -17.40 -5.30 -0.67
C ASN A 99 -16.66 -6.41 0.05
N ILE A 100 -15.93 -6.10 1.11
CA ILE A 100 -15.10 -7.06 1.85
C ILE A 100 -15.50 -7.05 3.32
N LYS A 101 -15.82 -8.24 3.88
CA LYS A 101 -16.27 -8.35 5.27
C LYS A 101 -15.45 -9.32 6.12
N ASP A 102 -14.62 -10.12 5.50
CA ASP A 102 -13.92 -11.23 6.17
C ASP A 102 -12.41 -11.00 6.35
N LYS A 103 -11.95 -9.76 6.18
CA LYS A 103 -10.53 -9.43 6.27
C LYS A 103 -10.31 -8.18 7.12
N THR A 104 -9.12 -8.07 7.69
CA THR A 104 -8.67 -6.85 8.38
C THR A 104 -7.76 -6.09 7.42
N ILE A 105 -8.18 -4.90 7.04
CA ILE A 105 -7.51 -4.12 5.99
C ILE A 105 -7.20 -2.73 6.52
N VAL A 106 -5.96 -2.30 6.34
CA VAL A 106 -5.51 -0.95 6.67
C VAL A 106 -4.99 -0.30 5.40
N LEU A 107 -5.49 0.89 5.11
CA LEU A 107 -4.95 1.70 4.03
C LEU A 107 -3.98 2.71 4.60
N THR A 108 -2.86 2.90 3.92
CA THR A 108 -1.83 3.87 4.29
C THR A 108 -1.26 4.54 3.06
N GLY A 109 -0.58 5.64 3.28
CA GLY A 109 0.09 6.38 2.24
C GLY A 109 1.05 7.38 2.86
N ALA A 110 1.53 8.33 2.07
CA ALA A 110 2.42 9.38 2.55
C ALA A 110 2.23 10.66 1.75
N MET A 111 2.45 11.78 2.39
CA MET A 111 2.47 13.10 1.75
C MET A 111 3.81 13.37 1.07
N LEU A 112 4.87 12.71 1.53
CA LEU A 112 6.22 12.82 0.98
C LEU A 112 6.67 11.45 0.43
N PRO A 113 7.32 11.44 -0.75
CA PRO A 113 7.90 10.20 -1.27
C PRO A 113 9.00 9.67 -0.35
N ILE A 114 9.07 8.36 -0.19
CA ILE A 114 10.13 7.73 0.58
C ILE A 114 11.52 8.05 0.00
N SER A 115 11.60 8.26 -1.30
CA SER A 115 12.85 8.64 -1.99
C SER A 115 13.37 10.00 -1.57
N ILE A 116 12.51 10.87 -1.04
CA ILE A 116 12.86 12.22 -0.57
C ILE A 116 13.01 12.25 0.94
N ASN A 117 12.06 11.70 1.67
CA ASN A 117 12.05 11.66 3.12
C ASN A 117 11.44 10.34 3.59
N LYS A 118 12.26 9.51 4.24
CA LYS A 118 11.86 8.16 4.64
C LYS A 118 10.99 8.13 5.90
N ILE A 119 10.93 9.21 6.67
CA ILE A 119 10.37 9.16 8.03
C ILE A 119 8.86 8.98 7.99
N GLU A 120 8.14 9.85 7.29
CA GLU A 120 6.67 9.82 7.29
C GLU A 120 6.12 8.50 6.74
N ALA A 121 6.58 8.09 5.57
CA ALA A 121 6.13 6.85 4.95
C ALA A 121 6.39 5.63 5.85
N THR A 122 7.58 5.58 6.46
CA THR A 122 7.96 4.49 7.35
C THR A 122 7.10 4.47 8.60
N LEU A 123 6.85 5.63 9.24
CA LEU A 123 5.99 5.71 10.42
C LEU A 123 4.56 5.28 10.09
N ASN A 124 4.03 5.70 8.95
CA ASN A 124 2.68 5.33 8.54
C ASN A 124 2.57 3.83 8.28
N PHE A 125 3.56 3.25 7.61
CA PHE A 125 3.58 1.81 7.36
C PHE A 125 3.72 1.02 8.66
N ALA A 126 4.60 1.44 9.56
CA ALA A 126 4.76 0.81 10.86
C ALA A 126 3.47 0.88 11.69
N SER A 127 2.76 2.01 11.63
CA SER A 127 1.46 2.16 12.31
C SER A 127 0.43 1.17 11.77
N ALA A 128 0.42 0.94 10.46
CA ALA A 128 -0.47 -0.06 9.84
C ALA A 128 -0.16 -1.47 10.35
N ILE A 129 1.13 -1.84 10.44
CA ILE A 129 1.56 -3.12 11.00
C ILE A 129 1.08 -3.23 12.45
N GLY A 130 1.30 -2.21 13.26
CA GLY A 130 0.90 -2.19 14.66
C GLY A 130 -0.60 -2.38 14.85
N PHE A 131 -1.41 -1.73 14.00
CA PHE A 131 -2.86 -1.89 14.02
C PHE A 131 -3.26 -3.35 13.75
N LEU A 132 -2.67 -3.96 12.72
CA LEU A 132 -2.98 -5.35 12.36
C LEU A 132 -2.57 -6.33 13.48
N ASN A 133 -1.43 -6.10 14.12
CA ASN A 133 -0.96 -6.97 15.18
C ASN A 133 -1.75 -6.84 16.48
N ALA A 134 -2.47 -5.74 16.67
CA ALA A 134 -3.28 -5.50 17.86
C ALA A 134 -4.73 -6.01 17.71
N ASN A 135 -5.09 -6.49 16.53
CA ASN A 135 -6.48 -6.92 16.23
C ASN A 135 -6.60 -8.41 15.91
#